data_9ee20139a3b9f8e14a7bb30ef0e5fe3a
#
_entry.id   9ee20139a3b9f8e14a7bb30ef0e5fe3a
#
_cell.length_a   1.000
_cell.length_b   1.000
_cell.length_c   1.000
_cell.angle_alpha   90.00
_cell.angle_beta   90.00
_cell.angle_gamma   90.00
#
_symmetry.space_group_name_H-M   'P 1'
#
loop_
_entity.id
_entity.type
_entity.pdbx_description
1 polymer ?
#
loop_
_entity_poly.entity_id
_entity_poly.type
_entity_poly.pdbx_seq_one_letter_code
_entity_poly.pdbx_strand_id
1 'polypeptide(L)'
;MRELTALANSCGLNFVIENLCKQKAKTHLFTNEEYFRIFENIPTAVSLIDIGHANVNKLDIEKFLYQYGPRVKGFHVHNNDGLSDQHLDYHNGTADIRQIMHWVGKYTRDADVVLEYEPHEKLTHQELLEEIAELKGWVEEGK
;
A
#
# COMPACT_ATOMS: atom_id res chain seq x y z
N MET A 1 -17.74 -4.76 -7.18
CA MET A 1 -17.05 -3.53 -6.74
C MET A 1 -17.96 -2.31 -6.77
N ARG A 2 -18.56 -1.88 -7.91
CA ARG A 2 -19.41 -0.66 -7.97
C ARG A 2 -20.52 -0.63 -6.93
N GLU A 3 -21.27 -1.72 -6.78
CA GLU A 3 -22.36 -1.82 -5.80
C GLU A 3 -21.86 -1.70 -4.36
N LEU A 4 -20.73 -2.35 -4.04
CA LEU A 4 -20.12 -2.28 -2.70
C LEU A 4 -19.63 -0.87 -2.39
N THR A 5 -18.98 -0.22 -3.35
CA THR A 5 -18.52 1.16 -3.20
C THR A 5 -19.71 2.11 -3.00
N ALA A 6 -20.78 1.94 -3.79
CA ALA A 6 -22.00 2.77 -3.65
C ALA A 6 -22.68 2.56 -2.30
N LEU A 7 -22.77 1.31 -1.84
CA LEU A 7 -23.35 0.97 -0.53
C LEU A 7 -22.54 1.59 0.60
N ALA A 8 -21.22 1.43 0.60
CA ALA A 8 -20.35 2.00 1.62
C ALA A 8 -20.50 3.53 1.68
N ASN A 9 -20.46 4.20 0.52
CA ASN A 9 -20.64 5.64 0.44
C ASN A 9 -22.02 6.09 0.98
N SER A 10 -23.08 5.32 0.74
CA SER A 10 -24.41 5.63 1.29
C SER A 10 -24.46 5.52 2.82
N CYS A 11 -23.55 4.77 3.42
CA CYS A 11 -23.38 4.62 4.86
C CYS A 11 -22.32 5.59 5.45
N GLY A 12 -21.76 6.50 4.65
CA GLY A 12 -20.68 7.39 5.09
C GLY A 12 -19.35 6.67 5.32
N LEU A 13 -19.15 5.49 4.72
CA LEU A 13 -17.94 4.68 4.84
C LEU A 13 -17.14 4.69 3.54
N ASN A 14 -15.83 4.56 3.66
CA ASN A 14 -14.94 4.27 2.53
C ASN A 14 -14.83 2.75 2.33
N PHE A 15 -15.10 2.28 1.12
CA PHE A 15 -14.77 0.93 0.72
C PHE A 15 -13.39 0.94 0.08
N VAL A 16 -12.38 0.53 0.84
CA VAL A 16 -10.98 0.57 0.41
C VAL A 16 -10.64 -0.75 -0.30
N ILE A 17 -9.96 -0.64 -1.44
CA ILE A 17 -9.56 -1.77 -2.27
C ILE A 17 -8.03 -1.91 -2.20
N GLU A 18 -7.59 -3.07 -1.75
CA GLU A 18 -6.17 -3.41 -1.60
C GLU A 18 -5.65 -4.18 -2.83
N ASN A 19 -4.39 -3.93 -3.21
CA ASN A 19 -3.66 -4.74 -4.18
C ASN A 19 -3.19 -6.03 -3.53
N LEU A 20 -3.76 -7.16 -3.93
CA LEU A 20 -3.44 -8.45 -3.31
C LEU A 20 -2.23 -9.11 -3.93
N CYS A 21 -1.45 -9.79 -3.08
CA CYS A 21 -0.31 -10.59 -3.49
C CYS A 21 -0.71 -11.83 -4.28
N LYS A 22 0.14 -12.21 -5.23
CA LYS A 22 0.06 -13.50 -5.94
C LYS A 22 0.39 -14.64 -4.99
N GLN A 23 -0.61 -15.22 -4.37
CA GLN A 23 -0.43 -16.39 -3.51
C GLN A 23 -0.13 -17.66 -4.32
N LYS A 24 0.59 -18.60 -3.71
CA LYS A 24 0.89 -19.93 -4.28
C LYS A 24 -0.35 -20.73 -4.68
N ALA A 25 -1.50 -20.40 -4.15
CA ALA A 25 -2.80 -21.02 -4.44
C ALA A 25 -3.60 -20.16 -5.42
N LYS A 26 -3.40 -20.39 -6.70
CA LYS A 26 -4.36 -20.33 -7.85
C LYS A 26 -5.42 -19.22 -7.95
N THR A 27 -5.65 -18.34 -7.02
CA THR A 27 -6.70 -17.33 -7.10
C THR A 27 -6.16 -15.94 -6.86
N HIS A 28 -5.85 -15.24 -7.96
CA HIS A 28 -5.80 -13.79 -7.91
C HIS A 28 -7.23 -13.25 -7.86
N LEU A 29 -7.49 -12.30 -6.98
CA LEU A 29 -8.70 -11.50 -7.12
C LEU A 29 -8.61 -10.61 -8.37
N PHE A 30 -7.41 -10.08 -8.67
CA PHE A 30 -7.14 -9.29 -9.87
C PHE A 30 -5.62 -9.17 -10.12
N THR A 31 -5.26 -8.98 -11.37
CA THR A 31 -3.90 -8.63 -11.82
C THR A 31 -3.63 -7.13 -11.61
N ASN A 32 -2.37 -6.69 -11.82
CA ASN A 32 -2.04 -5.26 -11.77
C ASN A 32 -2.88 -4.45 -12.76
N GLU A 33 -3.10 -4.95 -13.98
CA GLU A 33 -3.93 -4.30 -14.99
C GLU A 33 -5.39 -4.19 -14.57
N GLU A 34 -5.93 -5.24 -13.97
CA GLU A 34 -7.30 -5.22 -13.45
C GLU A 34 -7.43 -4.29 -12.26
N TYR A 35 -6.38 -4.19 -11.40
CA TYR A 35 -6.34 -3.23 -10.31
C TYR A 35 -6.42 -1.80 -10.84
N PHE A 36 -5.60 -1.42 -11.83
CA PHE A 36 -5.70 -0.11 -12.48
C PHE A 36 -7.09 0.14 -13.08
N ARG A 37 -7.67 -0.85 -13.78
CA ARG A 37 -9.01 -0.74 -14.39
C ARG A 37 -10.13 -0.51 -13.38
N ILE A 38 -10.00 -0.95 -12.14
CA ILE A 38 -10.97 -0.65 -11.08
C ILE A 38 -11.06 0.86 -10.90
N PHE A 39 -9.92 1.54 -10.80
CA PHE A 39 -9.86 2.98 -10.56
C PHE A 39 -10.18 3.81 -11.80
N GLU A 40 -9.92 3.29 -12.99
CA GLU A 40 -10.39 3.89 -14.24
C GLU A 40 -11.91 3.89 -14.34
N ASN A 41 -12.55 2.80 -13.97
CA ASN A 41 -13.97 2.56 -14.20
C ASN A 41 -14.89 2.92 -13.02
N ILE A 42 -14.33 3.12 -11.81
CA ILE A 42 -15.09 3.44 -10.59
C ILE A 42 -14.47 4.70 -9.96
N PRO A 43 -14.93 5.90 -10.34
CA PRO A 43 -14.34 7.16 -9.85
C PRO A 43 -14.36 7.32 -8.33
N THR A 44 -15.30 6.68 -7.65
CA THR A 44 -15.46 6.73 -6.19
C THR A 44 -14.70 5.64 -5.45
N ALA A 45 -14.02 4.72 -6.15
CA ALA A 45 -13.18 3.72 -5.50
C ALA A 45 -11.96 4.39 -4.86
N VAL A 46 -11.60 3.95 -3.66
CA VAL A 46 -10.40 4.36 -2.95
C VAL A 46 -9.49 3.16 -2.72
N SER A 47 -8.19 3.43 -2.65
CA SER A 47 -7.15 2.39 -2.58
C SER A 47 -6.51 2.34 -1.21
N LEU A 48 -6.14 1.13 -0.79
CA LEU A 48 -5.06 0.85 0.12
C LEU A 48 -3.96 0.16 -0.69
N ILE A 49 -2.73 0.61 -0.57
CA ILE A 49 -1.58 -0.01 -1.23
C ILE A 49 -0.79 -0.79 -0.19
N ASP A 50 -0.74 -2.09 -0.36
CA ASP A 50 0.22 -2.93 0.33
C ASP A 50 1.53 -2.96 -0.48
N ILE A 51 2.61 -2.49 0.14
CA ILE A 51 3.92 -2.33 -0.51
C ILE A 51 4.59 -3.67 -0.72
N GLY A 52 4.46 -4.59 0.23
CA GLY A 52 5.00 -5.93 0.08
C GLY A 52 4.33 -6.71 -1.04
N HIS A 53 3.01 -6.65 -1.12
CA HIS A 53 2.24 -7.22 -2.24
C HIS A 53 2.64 -6.59 -3.57
N ALA A 54 2.81 -5.27 -3.60
CA ALA A 54 3.26 -4.54 -4.78
C ALA A 54 4.66 -5.00 -5.23
N ASN A 55 5.58 -5.24 -4.29
CA ASN A 55 6.91 -5.74 -4.58
C ASN A 55 6.90 -7.15 -5.21
N VAL A 56 6.09 -8.07 -4.67
CA VAL A 56 5.94 -9.42 -5.24
C VAL A 56 5.32 -9.38 -6.64
N ASN A 57 4.27 -8.59 -6.82
CA ASN A 57 3.55 -8.50 -8.09
C ASN A 57 4.20 -7.57 -9.12
N LYS A 58 5.26 -6.83 -8.73
CA LYS A 58 5.90 -5.80 -9.56
C LYS A 58 4.90 -4.73 -10.02
N LEU A 59 4.03 -4.29 -9.09
CA LEU A 59 3.13 -3.17 -9.32
C LEU A 59 3.94 -1.88 -9.46
N ASP A 60 3.67 -1.12 -10.50
CA ASP A 60 4.26 0.22 -10.69
C ASP A 60 3.55 1.22 -9.76
N ILE A 61 4.08 1.32 -8.52
CA ILE A 61 3.52 2.19 -7.47
C ILE A 61 3.59 3.66 -7.90
N GLU A 62 4.71 4.12 -8.49
CA GLU A 62 4.84 5.52 -8.90
C GLU A 62 3.77 5.90 -9.91
N LYS A 63 3.59 5.09 -10.95
CA LYS A 63 2.56 5.30 -11.96
C LYS A 63 1.16 5.31 -11.34
N PHE A 64 0.89 4.39 -10.41
CA PHE A 64 -0.41 4.34 -9.75
C PHE A 64 -0.66 5.60 -8.92
N LEU A 65 0.31 6.04 -8.14
CA LEU A 65 0.21 7.24 -7.30
C LEU A 65 0.11 8.52 -8.14
N TYR A 66 0.85 8.61 -9.25
CA TYR A 66 0.73 9.73 -10.18
C TYR A 66 -0.70 9.88 -10.72
N GLN A 67 -1.36 8.77 -11.04
CA GLN A 67 -2.72 8.77 -11.60
C GLN A 67 -3.82 8.89 -10.54
N TYR A 68 -3.65 8.22 -9.41
CA TYR A 68 -4.72 8.01 -8.42
C TYR A 68 -4.34 8.40 -6.99
N GLY A 69 -3.20 9.02 -6.75
CA GLY A 69 -2.68 9.36 -5.42
C GLY A 69 -3.70 10.01 -4.47
N PRO A 70 -4.51 11.00 -4.89
CA PRO A 70 -5.55 11.59 -4.03
C PRO A 70 -6.64 10.60 -3.58
N ARG A 71 -6.71 9.44 -4.23
CA ARG A 71 -7.67 8.36 -3.92
C ARG A 71 -7.05 7.24 -3.10
N VAL A 72 -5.76 7.29 -2.80
CA VAL A 72 -5.11 6.36 -1.89
C VAL A 72 -5.34 6.83 -0.46
N LYS A 73 -5.87 5.94 0.38
CA LYS A 73 -6.24 6.22 1.77
C LYS A 73 -5.38 5.51 2.80
N GLY A 74 -4.59 4.55 2.35
CA GLY A 74 -3.69 3.84 3.25
C GLY A 74 -2.58 3.11 2.54
N PHE A 75 -1.54 2.82 3.31
CA PHE A 75 -0.43 1.96 2.94
C PHE A 75 -0.18 0.96 4.05
N HIS A 76 -0.08 -0.32 3.69
CA HIS A 76 0.57 -1.32 4.52
C HIS A 76 2.05 -1.34 4.16
N VAL A 77 2.90 -1.19 5.16
CA VAL A 77 4.35 -1.11 5.01
C VAL A 77 4.99 -2.32 5.65
N HIS A 78 5.51 -3.17 4.84
CA HIS A 78 6.41 -4.27 5.15
C HIS A 78 7.28 -4.56 3.92
N ASN A 79 8.32 -5.35 4.07
CA ASN A 79 9.19 -5.71 2.97
C ASN A 79 9.25 -7.23 2.76
N ASN A 80 9.89 -7.65 1.68
CA ASN A 80 10.06 -9.05 1.33
C ASN A 80 11.17 -9.20 0.25
N ASP A 81 11.42 -10.44 -0.15
CA ASP A 81 12.42 -10.81 -1.18
C ASP A 81 11.96 -10.52 -2.63
N GLY A 82 10.75 -10.00 -2.82
CA GLY A 82 10.13 -9.78 -4.13
C GLY A 82 9.61 -11.04 -4.81
N LEU A 83 9.57 -12.17 -4.10
CA LEU A 83 9.09 -13.47 -4.58
C LEU A 83 7.95 -14.03 -3.74
N SER A 84 7.96 -13.78 -2.45
CA SER A 84 6.98 -14.25 -1.48
C SER A 84 6.61 -13.14 -0.49
N ASP A 85 5.40 -13.21 0.00
CA ASP A 85 4.85 -12.27 0.96
C ASP A 85 5.32 -12.65 2.37
N GLN A 86 6.37 -11.97 2.86
CA GLN A 86 7.11 -12.35 4.06
C GLN A 86 6.82 -11.46 5.27
N HIS A 87 6.23 -10.29 5.07
CA HIS A 87 5.97 -9.30 6.11
C HIS A 87 7.18 -8.99 7.01
N LEU A 88 8.36 -8.85 6.39
CA LEU A 88 9.59 -8.47 7.08
C LEU A 88 9.57 -6.98 7.44
N ASP A 89 10.39 -6.61 8.42
CA ASP A 89 10.76 -5.24 8.67
C ASP A 89 11.10 -4.53 7.35
N TYR A 90 10.70 -3.27 7.20
CA TYR A 90 10.83 -2.56 5.93
C TYR A 90 12.29 -2.30 5.50
N HIS A 91 13.27 -2.38 6.42
CA HIS A 91 14.69 -2.36 6.08
C HIS A 91 15.18 -3.70 5.47
N ASN A 92 14.45 -4.78 5.67
CA ASN A 92 14.85 -6.15 5.35
C ASN A 92 14.14 -6.68 4.11
N GLY A 93 14.53 -6.20 2.93
CA GLY A 93 13.94 -6.70 1.68
C GLY A 93 14.45 -6.00 0.43
N THR A 94 13.71 -6.15 -0.66
CA THR A 94 14.09 -5.67 -1.98
C THR A 94 13.28 -4.46 -2.46
N ALA A 95 12.21 -4.07 -1.77
CA ALA A 95 11.48 -2.85 -2.06
C ALA A 95 12.23 -1.63 -1.52
N ASP A 96 12.34 -0.58 -2.33
CA ASP A 96 12.89 0.71 -1.91
C ASP A 96 11.80 1.52 -1.19
N ILE A 97 11.64 1.22 0.10
CA ILE A 97 10.61 1.85 0.95
C ILE A 97 10.82 3.35 1.05
N ARG A 98 12.06 3.82 1.14
CA ARG A 98 12.34 5.26 1.19
C ARG A 98 11.84 5.98 -0.06
N GLN A 99 12.15 5.44 -1.24
CA GLN A 99 11.67 6.02 -2.49
C GLN A 99 10.13 6.01 -2.57
N ILE A 100 9.50 4.94 -2.10
CA ILE A 100 8.04 4.84 -2.08
C ILE A 100 7.45 5.89 -1.14
N MET A 101 8.03 6.11 0.06
CA MET A 101 7.56 7.15 0.98
C MET A 101 7.71 8.56 0.40
N HIS A 102 8.77 8.85 -0.38
CA HIS A 102 8.85 10.11 -1.15
C HIS A 102 7.69 10.27 -2.14
N TRP A 103 7.30 9.20 -2.84
CA TRP A 103 6.13 9.26 -3.73
C TRP A 103 4.82 9.42 -2.95
N VAL A 104 4.72 8.82 -1.75
CA VAL A 104 3.58 9.03 -0.85
C VAL A 104 3.46 10.52 -0.51
N GLY A 105 4.54 11.17 -0.07
CA GLY A 105 4.56 12.60 0.20
C GLY A 105 4.18 13.47 -1.00
N LYS A 106 4.70 13.10 -2.18
CA LYS A 106 4.50 13.85 -3.43
C LYS A 106 3.08 13.75 -4.00
N TYR A 107 2.47 12.58 -3.96
CA TYR A 107 1.26 12.28 -4.72
C TYR A 107 0.01 12.08 -3.86
N THR A 108 0.14 11.81 -2.56
CA THR A 108 -1.01 11.61 -1.67
C THR A 108 -1.26 12.83 -0.78
N ARG A 109 -2.44 12.90 -0.13
CA ARG A 109 -2.78 13.99 0.79
C ARG A 109 -3.02 13.50 2.21
N ASP A 110 -3.96 12.59 2.38
CA ASP A 110 -4.46 12.12 3.67
C ASP A 110 -4.48 10.58 3.66
N ALA A 111 -3.31 9.96 3.53
CA ALA A 111 -3.16 8.52 3.56
C ALA A 111 -2.52 8.09 4.88
N ASP A 112 -3.13 7.09 5.52
CA ASP A 112 -2.55 6.45 6.69
C ASP A 112 -1.40 5.53 6.28
N VAL A 113 -0.38 5.44 7.12
CA VAL A 113 0.74 4.50 6.96
C VAL A 113 0.74 3.54 8.14
N VAL A 114 0.62 2.26 7.86
CA VAL A 114 0.50 1.19 8.85
C VAL A 114 1.67 0.23 8.67
N LEU A 115 2.46 0.01 9.72
CA LEU A 115 3.46 -1.05 9.75
C LEU A 115 2.76 -2.40 9.94
N GLU A 116 3.02 -3.37 9.06
CA GLU A 116 2.37 -4.67 9.05
C GLU A 116 3.41 -5.80 9.04
N TYR A 117 3.95 -6.10 10.20
CA TYR A 117 5.00 -7.12 10.36
C TYR A 117 4.45 -8.45 10.87
N GLU A 118 5.14 -9.53 10.50
CA GLU A 118 4.88 -10.84 11.10
C GLU A 118 5.27 -10.86 12.60
N PRO A 119 4.59 -11.64 13.45
CA PRO A 119 4.83 -11.69 14.90
C PRO A 119 6.23 -12.11 15.33
N HIS A 120 7.05 -12.62 14.43
CA HIS A 120 8.45 -12.97 14.73
C HIS A 120 9.39 -11.74 14.67
N GLU A 121 8.98 -10.67 14.02
CA GLU A 121 9.67 -9.37 14.05
C GLU A 121 9.47 -8.75 15.44
N LYS A 122 10.48 -8.93 16.30
CA LYS A 122 10.41 -8.51 17.72
C LYS A 122 10.99 -7.11 17.87
N LEU A 123 10.22 -6.11 17.52
CA LEU A 123 10.56 -4.74 17.79
C LEU A 123 10.21 -4.34 19.22
N THR A 124 11.09 -3.61 19.87
CA THR A 124 10.76 -2.90 21.10
C THR A 124 9.88 -1.70 20.79
N HIS A 125 9.19 -1.20 21.80
CA HIS A 125 8.39 0.03 21.65
C HIS A 125 9.23 1.23 21.16
N GLN A 126 10.48 1.32 21.60
CA GLN A 126 11.39 2.40 21.19
C GLN A 126 11.77 2.28 19.70
N GLU A 127 12.13 1.09 19.24
CA GLU A 127 12.45 0.83 17.83
C GLU A 127 11.25 1.14 16.94
N LEU A 128 10.05 0.74 17.33
CA LEU A 128 8.82 1.05 16.59
C LEU A 128 8.58 2.57 16.47
N LEU A 129 8.85 3.34 17.51
CA LEU A 129 8.72 4.80 17.46
C LEU A 129 9.77 5.43 16.54
N GLU A 130 10.99 4.89 16.52
CA GLU A 130 12.06 5.34 15.63
C GLU A 130 11.71 5.08 14.17
N GLU A 131 11.20 3.91 13.83
CA GLU A 131 10.72 3.57 12.49
C GLU A 131 9.58 4.48 12.02
N ILE A 132 8.60 4.72 12.88
CA ILE A 132 7.51 5.66 12.58
C ILE A 132 8.05 7.07 12.30
N ALA A 133 9.03 7.52 13.08
CA ALA A 133 9.65 8.83 12.88
C ALA A 133 10.43 8.89 11.55
N GLU A 134 11.13 7.83 11.19
CA GLU A 134 11.88 7.73 9.93
C GLU A 134 10.94 7.75 8.72
N LEU A 135 9.89 6.93 8.70
CA LEU A 135 8.90 6.92 7.63
C LEU A 135 8.24 8.30 7.45
N LYS A 136 7.88 8.96 8.56
CA LYS A 136 7.36 10.33 8.51
C LYS A 136 8.36 11.30 7.90
N GLY A 137 9.64 11.18 8.25
CA GLY A 137 10.70 12.00 7.67
C GLY A 137 10.78 11.86 6.16
N TRP A 138 10.76 10.63 5.64
CA TRP A 138 10.80 10.37 4.19
C TRP A 138 9.55 10.88 3.45
N VAL A 139 8.37 10.80 4.06
CA VAL A 139 7.15 11.39 3.50
C VAL A 139 7.26 12.92 3.43
N GLU A 140 7.79 13.58 4.45
CA GLU A 140 7.98 15.04 4.44
C GLU A 140 9.03 15.48 3.40
N GLU A 141 10.10 14.72 3.21
CA GLU A 141 11.11 14.98 2.15
C GLU A 141 10.49 14.92 0.73
N GLY A 142 9.39 14.20 0.54
CA GLY A 142 8.69 14.06 -0.74
C GLY A 142 7.72 15.21 -1.07
N LYS A 143 7.37 16.05 -0.10
CA LYS A 143 6.41 17.17 -0.27
C LYS A 143 7.07 18.37 -0.94
#